data_9a89b6122283834992e675757335d0d3
#
_entry.id   9a89b6122283834992e675757335d0d3
#
_cell.length_a   1.000
_cell.length_b   1.000
_cell.length_c   1.000
_cell.angle_alpha   90.00
_cell.angle_beta   90.00
_cell.angle_gamma   90.00
#
_symmetry.space_group_name_H-M   'P 1'
#
loop_
_entity.id
_entity.type
_entity.pdbx_description
1 polymer ?
#
loop_
_entity_poly.entity_id
_entity_poly.type
_entity_poly.pdbx_seq_one_letter_code
_entity_poly.pdbx_strand_id
1 'polypeptide(L)'
;MSQSASGAVSPREPVDPADWPASVEALGRTPGTPTATAPALAELTTLRVGGPVGDYVETTSEAGLIDAVRQADADSVPLLVIGGGSNILAADAGFEGVVVRDARAEVDLVTDDPCGGVQVTATAGTTWDDLVRRAVASHWGG
;
A
#
# COMPACT_ATOMS: atom_id res chain seq x y z
N MET A 1 28.76 33.13 -1.13
CA MET A 1 28.63 32.24 0.03
C MET A 1 27.13 32.07 0.26
N SER A 2 26.55 31.01 -0.26
CA SER A 2 25.11 30.72 -0.14
C SER A 2 24.98 29.40 0.62
N GLN A 3 24.44 29.45 1.83
CA GLN A 3 24.20 28.28 2.66
C GLN A 3 22.90 27.65 2.23
N SER A 4 22.97 26.44 1.70
CA SER A 4 21.82 25.54 1.49
C SER A 4 21.34 25.04 2.84
N ALA A 5 20.14 25.45 3.24
CA ALA A 5 19.44 24.88 4.39
C ALA A 5 18.91 23.49 4.00
N SER A 6 19.57 22.45 4.47
CA SER A 6 19.05 21.08 4.47
C SER A 6 17.91 21.00 5.48
N GLY A 7 16.66 21.02 5.01
CA GLY A 7 15.49 20.77 5.82
C GLY A 7 15.41 19.27 6.15
N ALA A 8 15.99 18.87 7.28
CA ALA A 8 15.77 17.55 7.84
C ALA A 8 14.29 17.45 8.28
N VAL A 9 13.52 16.59 7.58
CA VAL A 9 12.17 16.21 8.03
C VAL A 9 12.34 15.42 9.31
N SER A 10 11.88 15.98 10.42
CA SER A 10 11.86 15.30 11.72
C SER A 10 10.99 14.04 11.60
N PRO A 11 11.44 12.87 12.08
CA PRO A 11 10.58 11.70 12.11
C PRO A 11 9.34 12.05 12.94
N ARG A 12 8.14 11.82 12.37
CA ARG A 12 6.89 11.95 13.12
C ARG A 12 6.94 10.95 14.28
N GLU A 13 6.64 11.42 15.47
CA GLU A 13 6.45 10.53 16.62
C GLU A 13 5.33 9.52 16.28
N PRO A 14 5.47 8.26 16.72
CA PRO A 14 4.40 7.28 16.55
C PRO A 14 3.16 7.80 17.27
N VAL A 15 2.04 7.87 16.57
CA VAL A 15 0.75 8.26 17.12
C VAL A 15 0.31 7.15 18.09
N ASP A 16 -0.05 7.51 19.33
CA ASP A 16 -0.58 6.55 20.29
C ASP A 16 -1.90 5.99 19.72
N PRO A 17 -2.09 4.67 19.71
CA PRO A 17 -3.34 4.06 19.26
C PRO A 17 -4.58 4.57 20.01
N ALA A 18 -4.41 5.10 21.25
CA ALA A 18 -5.49 5.72 22.02
C ALA A 18 -5.89 7.11 21.50
N ASP A 19 -5.02 7.76 20.71
CA ASP A 19 -5.30 9.07 20.07
C ASP A 19 -5.88 8.93 18.65
N TRP A 20 -6.11 7.72 18.18
CA TRP A 20 -6.79 7.52 16.92
C TRP A 20 -8.25 7.93 17.01
N PRO A 21 -8.74 8.73 16.04
CA PRO A 21 -10.13 9.17 16.07
C PRO A 21 -11.06 7.94 16.08
N ALA A 22 -11.88 7.86 17.12
CA ALA A 22 -12.76 6.72 17.40
C ALA A 22 -13.92 6.57 16.42
N SER A 23 -13.98 7.32 15.32
CA SER A 23 -15.14 7.30 14.46
C SER A 23 -14.85 7.53 12.98
N VAL A 24 -15.30 6.57 12.19
CA VAL A 24 -15.47 6.63 10.73
C VAL A 24 -16.62 7.59 10.35
N GLU A 25 -17.20 8.32 11.30
CA GLU A 25 -18.29 9.27 11.10
C GLU A 25 -17.91 10.45 10.20
N ALA A 26 -16.60 10.76 10.09
CA ALA A 26 -16.07 11.81 9.23
C ALA A 26 -16.29 11.53 7.73
N LEU A 27 -16.52 10.28 7.34
CA LEU A 27 -16.79 9.90 5.94
C LEU A 27 -18.22 10.12 5.48
N GLY A 28 -19.08 10.75 6.31
CA GLY A 28 -20.52 10.88 6.00
C GLY A 28 -21.24 9.54 5.88
N ARG A 29 -20.61 8.47 6.35
CA ARG A 29 -21.13 7.10 6.37
C ARG A 29 -21.44 6.72 7.81
N THR A 30 -22.60 6.15 8.04
CA THR A 30 -23.01 5.66 9.36
C THR A 30 -22.03 4.56 9.81
N PRO A 31 -21.39 4.67 11.00
CA PRO A 31 -20.56 3.60 11.53
C PRO A 31 -21.39 2.32 11.66
N GLY A 32 -20.87 1.21 11.18
CA GLY A 32 -21.43 -0.10 11.51
C GLY A 32 -22.18 -0.82 10.41
N THR A 33 -22.21 -0.31 9.17
CA THR A 33 -22.62 -1.17 8.06
C THR A 33 -21.38 -1.54 7.28
N PRO A 34 -20.77 -2.73 7.50
CA PRO A 34 -19.77 -3.21 6.58
C PRO A 34 -20.44 -3.23 5.20
N THR A 35 -19.81 -2.56 4.24
CA THR A 35 -20.25 -2.69 2.85
C THR A 35 -20.20 -4.19 2.58
N ALA A 36 -21.33 -4.82 2.24
CA ALA A 36 -21.51 -6.26 2.11
C ALA A 36 -20.53 -6.91 1.09
N THR A 37 -19.49 -6.22 0.67
CA THR A 37 -18.59 -6.55 -0.43
C THR A 37 -17.10 -6.26 -0.11
N ALA A 38 -16.75 -5.64 1.04
CA ALA A 38 -15.35 -5.45 1.37
C ALA A 38 -14.75 -6.79 1.83
N PRO A 39 -13.60 -7.24 1.24
CA PRO A 39 -12.95 -8.49 1.65
C PRO A 39 -12.36 -8.34 3.06
N ALA A 40 -12.28 -9.45 3.81
CA ALA A 40 -11.50 -9.46 5.03
C ALA A 40 -9.99 -9.44 4.73
N LEU A 41 -9.17 -8.99 5.68
CA LEU A 41 -7.71 -9.04 5.53
C LEU A 41 -7.19 -10.46 5.28
N ALA A 42 -7.87 -11.48 5.80
CA ALA A 42 -7.57 -12.88 5.51
C ALA A 42 -7.66 -13.24 4.01
N GLU A 43 -8.49 -12.53 3.24
CA GLU A 43 -8.62 -12.74 1.79
C GLU A 43 -7.55 -11.98 1.01
N LEU A 44 -6.97 -10.94 1.62
CA LEU A 44 -5.99 -10.03 1.01
C LEU A 44 -4.54 -10.40 1.36
N THR A 45 -4.32 -11.37 2.26
CA THR A 45 -3.00 -11.73 2.76
C THR A 45 -2.64 -13.17 2.44
N THR A 46 -1.34 -13.42 2.24
CA THR A 46 -0.85 -14.79 1.98
C THR A 46 -1.00 -15.69 3.20
N LEU A 47 -0.90 -15.13 4.41
CA LEU A 47 -1.09 -15.88 5.67
C LEU A 47 -2.55 -16.24 5.94
N ARG A 48 -3.49 -15.65 5.21
CA ARG A 48 -4.94 -15.91 5.30
C ARG A 48 -5.49 -15.72 6.71
N VAL A 49 -4.96 -14.72 7.42
CA VAL A 49 -5.43 -14.30 8.74
C VAL A 49 -5.75 -12.80 8.72
N GLY A 50 -6.68 -12.38 9.57
CA GLY A 50 -7.10 -11.01 9.76
C GLY A 50 -8.59 -10.80 9.53
N GLY A 51 -9.16 -9.92 10.36
CA GLY A 51 -10.57 -9.60 10.40
C GLY A 51 -11.04 -8.65 9.29
N PRO A 52 -12.24 -8.09 9.44
CA PRO A 52 -12.87 -7.20 8.47
C PRO A 52 -12.09 -5.89 8.29
N VAL A 53 -12.34 -5.20 7.17
CA VAL A 53 -11.84 -3.85 6.93
C VAL A 53 -13.01 -2.87 6.92
N GLY A 54 -12.75 -1.60 7.26
CA GLY A 54 -13.76 -0.54 7.22
C GLY A 54 -14.19 -0.23 5.78
N ASP A 55 -13.23 -0.08 4.87
CA ASP A 55 -13.49 0.09 3.44
C ASP A 55 -12.33 -0.52 2.62
N TYR A 56 -12.58 -0.78 1.33
CA TYR A 56 -11.62 -1.39 0.43
C TYR A 56 -11.66 -0.74 -0.94
N VAL A 57 -10.48 -0.40 -1.45
CA VAL A 57 -10.28 0.15 -2.79
C VAL A 57 -9.17 -0.63 -3.50
N GLU A 58 -9.43 -1.13 -4.69
CA GLU A 58 -8.42 -1.69 -5.56
C GLU A 58 -8.08 -0.70 -6.67
N THR A 59 -6.79 -0.42 -6.87
CA THR A 59 -6.31 0.51 -7.87
C THR A 59 -5.42 -0.19 -8.88
N THR A 60 -5.66 0.11 -10.17
CA THR A 60 -4.88 -0.40 -11.30
C THR A 60 -4.08 0.69 -12.00
N SER A 61 -4.07 1.91 -11.45
CA SER A 61 -3.34 3.05 -12.00
C SER A 61 -2.70 3.89 -10.88
N GLU A 62 -1.63 4.59 -11.21
CA GLU A 62 -0.95 5.51 -10.28
C GLU A 62 -1.89 6.64 -9.84
N ALA A 63 -2.64 7.21 -10.77
CA ALA A 63 -3.59 8.28 -10.46
C ALA A 63 -4.65 7.80 -9.46
N GLY A 64 -5.21 6.60 -9.65
CA GLY A 64 -6.18 6.02 -8.73
C GLY A 64 -5.60 5.77 -7.33
N LEU A 65 -4.35 5.31 -7.24
CA LEU A 65 -3.66 5.13 -5.97
C LEU A 65 -3.47 6.47 -5.25
N ILE A 66 -2.99 7.49 -5.96
CA ILE A 66 -2.78 8.83 -5.42
C ILE A 66 -4.10 9.43 -4.94
N ASP A 67 -5.17 9.30 -5.72
CA ASP A 67 -6.47 9.84 -5.37
C ASP A 67 -7.06 9.14 -4.14
N ALA A 68 -6.93 7.82 -4.02
CA ALA A 68 -7.38 7.08 -2.84
C ALA A 68 -6.63 7.51 -1.57
N VAL A 69 -5.30 7.71 -1.66
CA VAL A 69 -4.50 8.20 -0.53
C VAL A 69 -4.90 9.62 -0.14
N ARG A 70 -5.05 10.51 -1.12
CA ARG A 70 -5.48 11.90 -0.87
C ARG A 70 -6.86 11.98 -0.23
N GLN A 71 -7.78 11.12 -0.65
CA GLN A 71 -9.10 11.07 -0.08
C GLN A 71 -9.06 10.62 1.39
N ALA A 72 -8.31 9.56 1.69
CA ALA A 72 -8.14 9.10 3.08
C ALA A 72 -7.49 10.18 3.96
N ASP A 73 -6.48 10.89 3.46
CA ASP A 73 -5.85 12.01 4.16
C ASP A 73 -6.83 13.17 4.40
N ALA A 74 -7.62 13.54 3.39
CA ALA A 74 -8.60 14.63 3.50
C ALA A 74 -9.68 14.32 4.53
N ASP A 75 -10.11 13.06 4.58
CA ASP A 75 -11.13 12.58 5.50
C ASP A 75 -10.57 12.19 6.88
N SER A 76 -9.25 12.26 7.06
CA SER A 76 -8.54 11.85 8.29
C SER A 76 -8.86 10.42 8.71
N VAL A 77 -8.99 9.51 7.73
CA VAL A 77 -9.28 8.09 7.94
C VAL A 77 -7.99 7.28 7.96
N PRO A 78 -7.84 6.32 8.88
CA PRO A 78 -6.72 5.40 8.86
C PRO A 78 -6.57 4.70 7.51
N LEU A 79 -5.35 4.65 6.99
CA LEU A 79 -5.05 4.11 5.66
C LEU A 79 -4.03 2.97 5.76
N LEU A 80 -4.33 1.86 5.10
CA LEU A 80 -3.40 0.76 4.88
C LEU A 80 -3.24 0.53 3.38
N VAL A 81 -2.05 0.80 2.84
CA VAL A 81 -1.73 0.48 1.44
C VAL A 81 -1.06 -0.88 1.38
N ILE A 82 -1.57 -1.77 0.53
CA ILE A 82 -1.03 -3.12 0.33
C ILE A 82 -0.76 -3.40 -1.15
N GLY A 83 0.22 -4.23 -1.42
CA GLY A 83 0.42 -4.88 -2.72
C GLY A 83 -0.15 -6.30 -2.71
N GLY A 84 0.71 -7.30 -2.92
CA GLY A 84 0.33 -8.72 -2.90
C GLY A 84 -0.01 -9.31 -1.52
N GLY A 85 0.12 -8.56 -0.43
CA GLY A 85 -0.25 -9.01 0.92
C GLY A 85 0.63 -10.14 1.49
N SER A 86 1.83 -10.35 0.97
CA SER A 86 2.68 -11.49 1.33
C SER A 86 3.43 -11.35 2.66
N ASN A 87 3.56 -10.14 3.18
CA ASN A 87 4.31 -9.86 4.41
C ASN A 87 3.45 -9.08 5.42
N ILE A 88 2.21 -9.49 5.59
CA ILE A 88 1.26 -8.88 6.51
C ILE A 88 0.73 -9.93 7.46
N LEU A 89 0.87 -9.67 8.76
CA LEU A 89 0.20 -10.39 9.82
C LEU A 89 -0.89 -9.48 10.39
N ALA A 90 -2.14 -9.79 10.10
CA ALA A 90 -3.28 -8.98 10.50
C ALA A 90 -4.02 -9.58 11.70
N ALA A 91 -4.50 -8.72 12.60
CA ALA A 91 -5.29 -9.15 13.73
C ALA A 91 -6.73 -9.55 13.33
N ASP A 92 -7.34 -10.42 14.11
CA ASP A 92 -8.74 -10.85 13.90
C ASP A 92 -9.74 -9.71 14.10
N ALA A 93 -9.37 -8.68 14.87
CA ALA A 93 -10.17 -7.46 15.00
C ALA A 93 -10.33 -6.69 13.68
N GLY A 94 -9.42 -6.92 12.72
CA GLY A 94 -9.43 -6.25 11.43
C GLY A 94 -8.77 -4.89 11.43
N PHE A 95 -9.19 -4.02 10.50
CA PHE A 95 -8.68 -2.67 10.34
C PHE A 95 -9.82 -1.67 10.13
N GLU A 96 -10.01 -0.76 11.07
CA GLU A 96 -11.08 0.24 11.06
C GLU A 96 -10.71 1.47 10.18
N GLY A 97 -10.31 1.22 8.95
CA GLY A 97 -9.89 2.24 8.00
C GLY A 97 -10.09 1.79 6.57
N VAL A 98 -9.47 2.51 5.65
CA VAL A 98 -9.48 2.16 4.22
C VAL A 98 -8.25 1.32 3.89
N VAL A 99 -8.47 0.13 3.33
CA VAL A 99 -7.42 -0.68 2.72
C VAL A 99 -7.37 -0.37 1.23
N VAL A 100 -6.24 0.14 0.77
CA VAL A 100 -6.00 0.40 -0.66
C VAL A 100 -5.04 -0.65 -1.19
N ARG A 101 -5.50 -1.45 -2.14
CA ARG A 101 -4.66 -2.43 -2.83
C ARG A 101 -4.11 -1.83 -4.12
N ASP A 102 -2.79 -1.77 -4.22
CA ASP A 102 -2.12 -1.50 -5.50
C ASP A 102 -2.05 -2.81 -6.31
N ALA A 103 -2.93 -2.92 -7.30
CA ALA A 103 -3.03 -4.08 -8.18
C ALA A 103 -2.27 -3.88 -9.52
N ARG A 104 -1.47 -2.81 -9.65
CA ARG A 104 -0.60 -2.63 -10.80
C ARG A 104 0.46 -3.73 -10.81
N ALA A 105 0.72 -4.30 -11.99
CA ALA A 105 1.71 -5.37 -12.16
C ALA A 105 2.73 -5.00 -13.25
N GLU A 106 3.29 -3.79 -13.12
CA GLU A 106 4.22 -3.20 -14.08
C GLU A 106 5.66 -3.44 -13.63
N VAL A 107 6.53 -3.70 -14.57
CA VAL A 107 7.98 -3.83 -14.36
C VAL A 107 8.69 -3.09 -15.48
N ASP A 108 9.39 -2.02 -15.12
CA ASP A 108 10.14 -1.16 -16.03
C ASP A 108 11.62 -1.34 -15.87
N LEU A 109 12.32 -1.46 -17.00
CA LEU A 109 13.77 -1.45 -17.05
C LEU A 109 14.25 0.00 -16.94
N VAL A 110 15.00 0.30 -15.87
CA VAL A 110 15.54 1.65 -15.64
C VAL A 110 16.91 1.79 -16.29
N THR A 111 17.82 0.85 -16.04
CA THR A 111 19.14 0.81 -16.64
C THR A 111 19.59 -0.62 -16.93
N ASP A 112 20.39 -0.78 -17.98
CA ASP A 112 21.14 -2.00 -18.30
C ASP A 112 22.61 -1.59 -18.49
N ASP A 113 23.34 -1.53 -17.38
CA ASP A 113 24.75 -1.14 -17.36
C ASP A 113 25.62 -2.40 -17.35
N PRO A 114 26.47 -2.63 -18.34
CA PRO A 114 27.36 -3.80 -18.38
C PRO A 114 28.26 -3.98 -17.16
N CYS A 115 28.53 -2.89 -16.43
CA CYS A 115 29.37 -2.90 -15.23
C CYS A 115 28.56 -2.79 -13.92
N GLY A 116 27.36 -2.19 -13.98
CA GLY A 116 26.51 -1.90 -12.82
C GLY A 116 25.35 -2.87 -12.62
N GLY A 117 25.15 -3.79 -13.56
CA GLY A 117 24.00 -4.69 -13.57
C GLY A 117 22.70 -4.03 -14.05
N VAL A 118 21.60 -4.71 -13.86
CA VAL A 118 20.26 -4.28 -14.31
C VAL A 118 19.49 -3.67 -13.14
N GLN A 119 18.97 -2.46 -13.35
CA GLN A 119 18.06 -1.82 -12.42
C GLN A 119 16.64 -1.82 -12.98
N VAL A 120 15.71 -2.32 -12.20
CA VAL A 120 14.30 -2.36 -12.55
C VAL A 120 13.44 -1.67 -11.51
N THR A 121 12.33 -1.07 -11.93
CA THR A 121 11.26 -0.60 -11.06
C THR A 121 10.05 -1.52 -11.24
N ALA A 122 9.54 -2.04 -10.14
CA ALA A 122 8.31 -2.84 -10.14
C ALA A 122 7.27 -2.21 -9.23
N THR A 123 6.01 -2.20 -9.67
CA THR A 123 4.90 -1.76 -8.83
C THR A 123 4.58 -2.80 -7.75
N ALA A 124 3.96 -2.36 -6.65
CA ALA A 124 3.74 -3.20 -5.46
C ALA A 124 2.79 -4.39 -5.69
N GLY A 125 1.96 -4.34 -6.73
CA GLY A 125 1.11 -5.46 -7.13
C GLY A 125 1.81 -6.51 -7.98
N THR A 126 3.05 -6.25 -8.45
CA THR A 126 3.84 -7.23 -9.21
C THR A 126 4.19 -8.41 -8.31
N THR A 127 3.88 -9.62 -8.76
CA THR A 127 4.27 -10.82 -7.99
C THR A 127 5.77 -11.07 -8.13
N TRP A 128 6.39 -11.57 -7.06
CA TRP A 128 7.81 -11.92 -7.10
C TRP A 128 8.16 -12.94 -8.19
N ASP A 129 7.28 -13.93 -8.37
CA ASP A 129 7.47 -14.96 -9.40
C ASP A 129 7.42 -14.37 -10.82
N ASP A 130 6.59 -13.36 -11.07
CA ASP A 130 6.55 -12.68 -12.37
C ASP A 130 7.80 -11.85 -12.63
N LEU A 131 8.29 -11.15 -11.60
CA LEU A 131 9.56 -10.43 -11.68
C LEU A 131 10.73 -11.38 -11.99
N VAL A 132 10.84 -12.47 -11.24
CA VAL A 132 11.89 -13.49 -11.45
C VAL A 132 11.79 -14.11 -12.84
N ARG A 133 10.58 -14.46 -13.29
CA ARG A 133 10.36 -15.02 -14.62
C ARG A 133 10.79 -14.06 -15.73
N ARG A 134 10.49 -12.76 -15.58
CA ARG A 134 10.96 -11.73 -16.52
C ARG A 134 12.48 -11.59 -16.50
N ALA A 135 13.09 -11.55 -15.32
CA ALA A 135 14.52 -11.44 -15.17
C ALA A 135 15.27 -12.60 -15.87
N VAL A 136 14.80 -13.82 -15.67
CA VAL A 136 15.36 -15.00 -16.31
C VAL A 136 15.18 -14.97 -17.83
N ALA A 137 13.98 -14.65 -18.31
CA ALA A 137 13.68 -14.58 -19.73
C ALA A 137 14.46 -13.48 -20.46
N SER A 138 14.77 -12.39 -19.76
CA SER A 138 15.53 -11.24 -20.31
C SER A 138 17.02 -11.33 -20.04
N HIS A 139 17.51 -12.42 -19.42
CA HIS A 139 18.92 -12.59 -19.03
C HIS A 139 19.47 -11.45 -18.17
N TRP A 140 18.64 -10.86 -17.32
CA TRP A 140 19.08 -9.85 -16.38
C TRP A 140 20.00 -10.48 -15.34
N GLY A 141 21.24 -10.00 -15.29
CA GLY A 141 22.24 -10.43 -14.32
C GLY A 141 22.49 -9.33 -13.28
N GLY A 142 22.86 -9.72 -12.08
CA GLY A 142 23.25 -8.83 -11.00
C GLY A 142 23.99 -9.58 -9.93
#